data_1dcbbbf90a80c01da29d2892de94404c
#
_entry.id   1dcbbbf90a80c01da29d2892de94404c
#
_cell.length_a   1.000
_cell.length_b   1.000
_cell.length_c   1.000
_cell.angle_alpha   90.00
_cell.angle_beta   90.00
_cell.angle_gamma   90.00
#
_symmetry.space_group_name_H-M   'P 1'
#
loop_
_entity.id
_entity.type
_entity.pdbx_description
1 polymer ?
#
loop_
_entity_poly.entity_id
_entity_poly.type
_entity_poly.pdbx_seq_one_letter_code
_entity_poly.pdbx_strand_id
1 'polypeptide(L)'
;MELRFYEDPDTGQPHIYAHRVSEQEVEEVLRGRGEDLRATGNSRRKIGQTSAGRYLQVFYVPDEDPESVFVITAYEPQEKAKRAFRRRQRRKRK
;
A
#
# COMPACT_ATOMS: atom_id res chain seq x y z
N MET A 1 9.59 -9.77 -5.77
CA MET A 1 8.74 -9.63 -4.56
C MET A 1 7.50 -10.48 -4.74
N GLU A 2 7.23 -11.33 -3.78
CA GLU A 2 6.05 -12.17 -3.82
C GLU A 2 4.97 -11.55 -2.95
N LEU A 3 3.77 -11.37 -3.52
CA LEU A 3 2.65 -10.78 -2.80
C LEU A 3 1.57 -11.82 -2.58
N ARG A 4 1.11 -11.92 -1.35
CA ARG A 4 -0.09 -12.66 -1.00
C ARG A 4 -1.13 -11.66 -0.53
N PHE A 5 -2.40 -11.94 -0.78
CA PHE A 5 -3.46 -10.98 -0.53
C PHE A 5 -4.52 -11.59 0.39
N TYR A 6 -4.98 -10.80 1.35
CA TYR A 6 -6.14 -11.18 2.12
C TYR A 6 -7.34 -11.27 1.18
N GLU A 7 -8.03 -12.39 1.22
CA GLU A 7 -9.21 -12.62 0.38
C GLU A 7 -10.48 -12.37 1.18
N ASP A 8 -11.39 -11.63 0.54
CA ASP A 8 -12.69 -11.36 1.12
C ASP A 8 -13.48 -12.65 1.15
N PRO A 9 -13.97 -13.10 2.32
CA PRO A 9 -14.69 -14.37 2.41
C PRO A 9 -16.02 -14.36 1.65
N ASP A 10 -16.58 -13.19 1.38
CA ASP A 10 -17.84 -13.09 0.64
C ASP A 10 -17.66 -13.29 -0.85
N THR A 11 -16.52 -12.90 -1.40
CA THR A 11 -16.26 -12.95 -2.85
C THR A 11 -15.22 -13.98 -3.24
N GLY A 12 -14.36 -14.39 -2.30
CA GLY A 12 -13.24 -15.27 -2.58
C GLY A 12 -12.14 -14.59 -3.37
N GLN A 13 -12.16 -13.27 -3.47
CA GLN A 13 -11.17 -12.50 -4.22
C GLN A 13 -10.41 -11.55 -3.30
N PRO A 14 -9.22 -11.08 -3.72
CA PRO A 14 -8.48 -10.12 -2.92
C PRO A 14 -9.34 -8.95 -2.50
N HIS A 15 -9.28 -8.61 -1.22
CA HIS A 15 -10.10 -7.53 -0.66
C HIS A 15 -9.81 -6.18 -1.32
N ILE A 16 -8.58 -6.00 -1.85
CA ILE A 16 -8.22 -4.76 -2.54
C ILE A 16 -9.15 -4.46 -3.71
N TYR A 17 -9.75 -5.49 -4.32
CA TYR A 17 -10.65 -5.29 -5.46
C TYR A 17 -11.90 -4.52 -5.06
N ALA A 18 -12.33 -4.61 -3.81
CA ALA A 18 -13.46 -3.83 -3.32
C ALA A 18 -13.17 -2.33 -3.34
N HIS A 19 -11.90 -1.95 -3.33
CA HIS A 19 -11.47 -0.55 -3.38
C HIS A 19 -10.97 -0.17 -4.78
N ARG A 20 -11.22 -1.01 -5.78
CA ARG A 20 -10.80 -0.78 -7.16
C ARG A 20 -9.28 -0.63 -7.29
N VAL A 21 -8.56 -1.42 -6.53
CA VAL A 21 -7.10 -1.44 -6.56
C VAL A 21 -6.67 -2.77 -7.14
N SER A 22 -5.74 -2.74 -8.09
CA SER A 22 -5.21 -3.96 -8.70
C SER A 22 -3.96 -4.43 -7.96
N GLU A 23 -3.63 -5.72 -8.15
CA GLU A 23 -2.42 -6.29 -7.57
C GLU A 23 -1.17 -5.60 -8.10
N GLN A 24 -1.17 -5.23 -9.37
CA GLN A 24 -0.06 -4.51 -9.97
C GLN A 24 0.14 -3.14 -9.31
N GLU A 25 -0.95 -2.43 -9.03
CA GLU A 25 -0.85 -1.13 -8.37
C GLU A 25 -0.25 -1.26 -6.97
N VAL A 26 -0.63 -2.29 -6.23
CA VAL A 26 -0.05 -2.54 -4.92
C VAL A 26 1.44 -2.78 -5.02
N GLU A 27 1.85 -3.61 -5.98
CA GLU A 27 3.26 -3.90 -6.16
C GLU A 27 4.05 -2.65 -6.52
N GLU A 28 3.51 -1.78 -7.36
CA GLU A 28 4.15 -0.53 -7.74
C GLU A 28 4.40 0.36 -6.52
N VAL A 29 3.41 0.45 -5.64
CA VAL A 29 3.56 1.26 -4.42
C VAL A 29 4.59 0.65 -3.49
N LEU A 30 4.55 -0.67 -3.30
CA LEU A 30 5.47 -1.33 -2.38
C LEU A 30 6.92 -1.26 -2.86
N ARG A 31 7.15 -1.30 -4.17
CA ARG A 31 8.49 -1.21 -4.75
C ARG A 31 8.97 0.22 -4.92
N GLY A 32 8.05 1.16 -4.98
CA GLY A 32 8.36 2.54 -5.26
C GLY A 32 8.78 3.33 -4.05
N ARG A 33 8.98 4.61 -4.27
CA ARG A 33 9.26 5.55 -3.19
C ARG A 33 7.97 5.87 -2.45
N GLY A 34 8.11 6.16 -1.17
CA GLY A 34 6.96 6.51 -0.38
C GLY A 34 7.32 6.49 1.09
N GLU A 35 6.31 6.52 1.94
CA GLU A 35 6.50 6.45 3.39
C GLU A 35 5.98 5.13 3.90
N ASP A 36 6.84 4.40 4.58
CA ASP A 36 6.53 3.10 5.14
C ASP A 36 6.58 3.23 6.66
N LEU A 37 5.42 3.16 7.30
CA LEU A 37 5.29 3.41 8.72
C LEU A 37 4.68 2.20 9.42
N ARG A 38 4.93 2.10 10.72
CA ARG A 38 4.26 1.09 11.53
C ARG A 38 2.76 1.38 11.59
N ALA A 39 1.98 0.31 11.58
CA ALA A 39 0.55 0.38 11.78
C ALA A 39 0.20 -0.47 13.01
N THR A 40 -1.04 -0.96 13.09
CA THR A 40 -1.48 -1.73 14.25
C THR A 40 -0.79 -3.09 14.31
N GLY A 41 -0.31 -3.47 15.50
CA GLY A 41 0.34 -4.76 15.70
C GLY A 41 1.63 -4.87 14.91
N ASN A 42 1.78 -5.98 14.17
CA ASN A 42 2.95 -6.20 13.33
C ASN A 42 2.74 -5.75 11.88
N SER A 43 1.65 -5.04 11.62
CA SER A 43 1.38 -4.56 10.27
C SER A 43 2.12 -3.25 9.99
N ARG A 44 2.22 -2.94 8.71
CA ARG A 44 2.83 -1.70 8.24
C ARG A 44 1.91 -1.04 7.23
N ARG A 45 2.09 0.25 7.05
CA ARG A 45 1.33 1.05 6.10
C ARG A 45 2.31 1.79 5.21
N LYS A 46 2.22 1.55 3.92
CA LYS A 46 3.01 2.31 2.97
C LYS A 46 2.11 3.20 2.14
N ILE A 47 2.43 4.49 2.08
CA ILE A 47 1.73 5.43 1.24
C ILE A 47 2.68 5.88 0.12
N GLY A 48 2.19 5.85 -1.11
CA GLY A 48 2.99 6.20 -2.28
C GLY A 48 2.13 6.35 -3.50
N GLN A 49 2.78 6.41 -4.66
CA GLN A 49 2.08 6.57 -5.93
C GLN A 49 2.33 5.36 -6.83
N THR A 50 1.33 5.00 -7.60
CA THR A 50 1.49 4.03 -8.68
C THR A 50 2.25 4.67 -9.83
N SER A 51 2.64 3.86 -10.81
CA SER A 51 3.31 4.36 -12.02
C SER A 51 2.46 5.39 -12.74
N ALA A 52 1.15 5.27 -12.69
CA ALA A 52 0.23 6.21 -13.33
C ALA A 52 -0.05 7.45 -12.47
N GLY A 53 0.54 7.53 -11.28
CA GLY A 53 0.40 8.71 -10.42
C GLY A 53 -0.73 8.63 -9.41
N ARG A 54 -1.41 7.49 -9.30
CA ARG A 54 -2.49 7.33 -8.34
C ARG A 54 -1.92 7.16 -6.93
N TYR A 55 -2.45 7.91 -5.97
CA TYR A 55 -2.02 7.78 -4.57
C TYR A 55 -2.73 6.60 -3.92
N LEU A 56 -1.96 5.74 -3.26
CA LEU A 56 -2.51 4.60 -2.52
C LEU A 56 -1.81 4.47 -1.18
N GLN A 57 -2.55 3.94 -0.20
CA GLN A 57 -1.94 3.44 1.02
C GLN A 57 -2.19 1.93 1.07
N VAL A 58 -1.13 1.19 1.35
CA VAL A 58 -1.13 -0.26 1.38
C VAL A 58 -0.83 -0.72 2.80
N PHE A 59 -1.70 -1.56 3.33
CA PHE A 59 -1.51 -2.14 4.66
C PHE A 59 -1.06 -3.58 4.47
N TYR A 60 0.07 -3.94 5.06
CA TYR A 60 0.66 -5.25 4.83
C TYR A 60 1.43 -5.73 6.05
N VAL A 61 1.69 -7.04 6.07
CA VAL A 61 2.53 -7.68 7.09
C VAL A 61 3.71 -8.30 6.37
N PRO A 62 4.94 -7.93 6.75
CA PRO A 62 6.13 -8.59 6.19
C PRO A 62 6.15 -10.06 6.60
N ASP A 63 6.48 -10.95 5.66
CA ASP A 63 6.69 -12.35 5.97
C ASP A 63 8.11 -12.55 6.52
N GLU A 64 8.39 -13.75 7.02
CA GLU A 64 9.75 -14.08 7.45
C GLU A 64 10.74 -13.99 6.29
N ASP A 65 10.30 -14.40 5.10
CA ASP A 65 11.06 -14.21 3.87
C ASP A 65 10.96 -12.73 3.48
N PRO A 66 12.09 -11.99 3.42
CA PRO A 66 12.06 -10.56 3.10
C PRO A 66 11.56 -10.27 1.69
N GLU A 67 11.48 -11.28 0.81
CA GLU A 67 10.98 -11.11 -0.55
C GLU A 67 9.46 -11.31 -0.64
N SER A 68 8.80 -11.59 0.48
CA SER A 68 7.38 -11.91 0.50
C SER A 68 6.64 -11.06 1.52
N VAL A 69 5.46 -10.58 1.15
CA VAL A 69 4.60 -9.83 2.07
C VAL A 69 3.15 -10.28 1.92
N PHE A 70 2.40 -10.13 3.01
CA PHE A 70 0.96 -10.39 3.01
C PHE A 70 0.22 -9.07 3.03
N VAL A 71 -0.52 -8.77 1.95
CA VAL A 71 -1.26 -7.52 1.81
C VAL A 71 -2.64 -7.68 2.41
N ILE A 72 -2.94 -6.86 3.41
CA ILE A 72 -4.24 -6.89 4.10
C ILE A 72 -5.28 -6.14 3.26
N THR A 73 -4.98 -4.90 2.91
CA THR A 73 -5.86 -4.06 2.11
C THR A 73 -5.07 -2.90 1.51
N ALA A 74 -5.69 -2.23 0.54
CA ALA A 74 -5.12 -1.03 -0.07
C ALA A 74 -6.25 -0.16 -0.60
N TYR A 75 -6.13 1.14 -0.43
CA TYR A 75 -7.12 2.09 -0.92
C TYR A 75 -6.51 3.48 -1.00
N GLU A 76 -7.24 4.38 -1.67
CA GLU A 76 -6.77 5.76 -1.80
C GLU A 76 -6.83 6.46 -0.45
N PRO A 77 -5.79 7.22 -0.08
CA PRO A 77 -5.83 7.99 1.16
C PRO A 77 -6.85 9.13 1.05
N GLN A 78 -7.36 9.54 2.19
CA GLN A 78 -8.21 10.71 2.24
C GLN A 78 -7.40 11.95 1.85
N GLU A 79 -8.09 12.99 1.42
CA GLU A 79 -7.45 14.19 0.88
C GLU A 79 -6.46 14.81 1.85
N LYS A 80 -6.79 14.85 3.13
CA LYS A 80 -5.90 15.41 4.15
C LYS A 80 -4.59 14.65 4.25
N ALA A 81 -4.67 13.31 4.26
CA ALA A 81 -3.48 12.46 4.34
C ALA A 81 -2.66 12.56 3.07
N LYS A 82 -3.32 12.64 1.92
CA LYS A 82 -2.66 12.78 0.64
C LYS A 82 -1.87 14.09 0.56
N ARG A 83 -2.47 15.20 0.99
CA ARG A 83 -1.79 16.49 0.99
C ARG A 83 -0.59 16.49 1.94
N ALA A 84 -0.73 15.87 3.11
CA ALA A 84 0.36 15.80 4.07
C ALA A 84 1.52 14.99 3.49
N PHE A 85 1.22 13.87 2.83
CA PHE A 85 2.24 13.05 2.18
C PHE A 85 2.97 13.85 1.08
N ARG A 86 2.22 14.53 0.22
CA ARG A 86 2.82 15.33 -0.86
C ARG A 86 3.74 16.40 -0.29
N ARG A 87 3.34 17.04 0.79
CA ARG A 87 4.15 18.09 1.41
C ARG A 87 5.47 17.53 1.95
N ARG A 88 5.42 16.35 2.58
CA ARG A 88 6.62 15.70 3.10
C ARG A 88 7.55 15.27 1.96
N GLN A 89 6.99 14.78 0.86
CA GLN A 89 7.79 14.37 -0.30
C GLN A 89 8.52 15.57 -0.92
N ARG A 90 7.89 16.72 -0.99
CA ARG A 90 8.54 17.93 -1.49
C ARG A 90 9.73 18.33 -0.62
N ARG A 91 9.61 18.19 0.69
CA ARG A 91 10.72 18.49 1.61
C ARG A 91 11.91 17.57 1.40
N LYS A 92 11.66 16.31 1.10
CA LYS A 92 12.72 15.33 0.92
C LYS A 92 13.50 15.52 -0.36
N ARG A 93 12.97 16.27 -1.30
CA ARG A 93 13.62 16.50 -2.59
C ARG A 93 14.69 17.58 -2.56
N LYS A 94 14.86 18.27 -1.47
CA LYS A 94 15.87 19.31 -1.35
C LYS A 94 17.25 18.74 -1.08
#